data_dcc2d0eed91dc45ccc99cf69a9add42f
#
_entry.id   dcc2d0eed91dc45ccc99cf69a9add42f
#
_cell.length_a   1.000
_cell.length_b   1.000
_cell.length_c   1.000
_cell.angle_alpha   90.00
_cell.angle_beta   90.00
_cell.angle_gamma   90.00
#
_symmetry.space_group_name_H-M   'P 1'
#
loop_
_entity.id
_entity.type
_entity.pdbx_description
1 polymer ?
#
loop_
_entity_poly.entity_id
_entity_poly.type
_entity_poly.pdbx_seq_one_letter_code
_entity_poly.pdbx_strand_id
1 'polypeptide(L)'
;MDSIAFDVLIEAIEQTEILVIPSICLNEVMKKNPYVELYLYKTATEKFSEVMWTMQQILFQRIDQRIAGFLWDEFTYTGNMTLSITHDMIAKNIGSAREVVTKTLKYMAEHKAIELKRGKIIILNKEKLKTFL
;
A
#
# COMPACT_ATOMS: atom_id res chain seq x y z
N MET A 1 19.43 -16.01 -19.58
CA MET A 1 18.78 -15.58 -18.30
C MET A 1 17.30 -15.79 -18.50
N ASP A 2 16.72 -16.75 -17.82
CA ASP A 2 15.29 -16.99 -17.91
C ASP A 2 14.54 -15.80 -17.34
N SER A 3 13.58 -15.26 -18.10
CA SER A 3 12.75 -14.15 -17.63
C SER A 3 11.81 -14.66 -16.53
N ILE A 4 11.90 -14.08 -15.35
CA ILE A 4 10.91 -14.35 -14.31
C ILE A 4 9.62 -13.64 -14.72
N ALA A 5 8.58 -14.42 -15.02
CA ALA A 5 7.26 -13.89 -15.29
C ALA A 5 6.49 -13.76 -13.96
N PHE A 6 5.97 -12.58 -13.70
CA PHE A 6 5.06 -12.34 -12.57
C PHE A 6 3.67 -12.09 -13.13
N ASP A 7 2.68 -12.75 -12.55
CA ASP A 7 1.27 -12.41 -12.79
C ASP A 7 0.93 -11.15 -11.98
N VAL A 8 0.88 -10.01 -12.66
CA VAL A 8 0.57 -8.72 -12.04
C VAL A 8 -0.75 -8.20 -12.60
N LEU A 9 -1.69 -7.89 -11.72
CA LEU A 9 -2.91 -7.18 -12.07
C LEU A 9 -2.70 -5.69 -11.79
N ILE A 10 -2.85 -4.86 -12.84
CA ILE A 10 -2.82 -3.40 -12.73
C ILE A 10 -4.22 -2.89 -12.95
N GLU A 11 -4.77 -2.17 -11.98
CA GLU A 11 -6.12 -1.61 -12.01
C GLU A 11 -6.02 -0.08 -11.89
N ALA A 12 -6.58 0.66 -12.86
CA ALA A 12 -6.74 2.11 -12.75
C ALA A 12 -7.93 2.41 -11.84
N ILE A 13 -7.72 3.15 -10.76
CA ILE A 13 -8.76 3.51 -9.78
C ILE A 13 -9.47 4.84 -10.12
N GLU A 14 -8.92 5.60 -11.06
CA GLU A 14 -9.47 6.83 -11.61
C GLU A 14 -9.09 6.96 -13.09
N GLN A 15 -9.62 7.96 -13.77
CA GLN A 15 -9.28 8.21 -15.17
C GLN A 15 -7.78 8.51 -15.29
N THR A 16 -7.06 7.65 -15.99
CA THR A 16 -5.59 7.66 -16.06
C THR A 16 -5.13 7.64 -17.52
N GLU A 17 -4.20 8.52 -17.86
CA GLU A 17 -3.46 8.45 -19.13
C GLU A 17 -2.19 7.64 -18.93
N ILE A 18 -1.96 6.68 -19.84
CA ILE A 18 -0.76 5.82 -19.80
C ILE A 18 0.01 5.97 -21.11
N LEU A 19 1.35 5.94 -20.97
CA LEU A 19 2.27 5.85 -22.09
C LEU A 19 2.94 4.48 -22.10
N VAL A 20 2.73 3.72 -23.16
CA VAL A 20 3.38 2.42 -23.36
C VAL A 20 4.64 2.60 -24.19
N ILE A 21 5.79 2.32 -23.60
CA ILE A 21 7.09 2.44 -24.26
C ILE A 21 7.60 1.04 -24.60
N PRO A 22 7.77 0.69 -25.88
CA PRO A 22 8.37 -0.57 -26.28
C PRO A 22 9.82 -0.69 -25.78
N SER A 23 10.21 -1.87 -25.31
CA SER A 23 11.56 -2.13 -24.80
C SER A 23 12.69 -1.83 -25.81
N ILE A 24 12.42 -2.02 -27.09
CA ILE A 24 13.37 -1.69 -28.18
C ILE A 24 13.67 -0.18 -28.19
N CYS A 25 12.64 0.67 -28.13
CA CYS A 25 12.80 2.12 -28.10
C CYS A 25 13.54 2.57 -26.84
N LEU A 26 13.21 1.96 -25.69
CA LEU A 26 13.87 2.25 -24.44
C LEU A 26 15.36 1.90 -24.48
N ASN A 27 15.73 0.75 -25.04
CA ASN A 27 17.12 0.32 -25.22
C ASN A 27 17.92 1.27 -26.13
N GLU A 28 17.31 1.82 -27.18
CA GLU A 28 17.98 2.80 -28.05
C GLU A 28 18.25 4.12 -27.32
N VAL A 29 17.31 4.57 -26.49
CA VAL A 29 17.48 5.77 -25.68
C VAL A 29 18.57 5.56 -24.63
N MET A 30 18.59 4.42 -23.94
CA MET A 30 19.60 4.08 -22.94
C MET A 30 21.02 4.08 -23.54
N LYS A 31 21.21 3.53 -24.74
CA LYS A 31 22.51 3.56 -25.44
C LYS A 31 23.01 4.99 -25.71
N LYS A 32 22.10 5.94 -25.92
CA LYS A 32 22.43 7.34 -26.22
C LYS A 32 22.52 8.21 -24.96
N ASN A 33 21.88 7.80 -23.88
CA ASN A 33 21.80 8.58 -22.65
C ASN A 33 21.90 7.68 -21.41
N PRO A 34 23.10 7.57 -20.80
CA PRO A 34 23.32 6.74 -19.60
C PRO A 34 22.47 7.15 -18.39
N TYR A 35 22.00 8.39 -18.32
CA TYR A 35 21.14 8.84 -17.22
C TYR A 35 19.78 8.16 -17.23
N VAL A 36 19.27 7.73 -18.39
CA VAL A 36 18.01 6.97 -18.49
C VAL A 36 18.19 5.60 -17.86
N GLU A 37 19.31 4.93 -18.10
CA GLU A 37 19.63 3.65 -17.48
C GLU A 37 19.75 3.79 -15.95
N LEU A 38 20.47 4.80 -15.48
CA LEU A 38 20.60 5.09 -14.05
C LEU A 38 19.24 5.37 -13.39
N TYR A 39 18.36 6.13 -14.05
CA TYR A 39 17.01 6.40 -13.57
C TYR A 39 16.19 5.10 -13.44
N LEU A 40 16.26 4.22 -14.43
CA LEU A 40 15.54 2.95 -14.39
C LEU A 40 16.04 2.05 -13.27
N TYR A 41 17.37 1.94 -13.08
CA TYR A 41 17.94 1.18 -11.97
C TYR A 41 17.50 1.73 -10.61
N LYS A 42 17.52 3.05 -10.45
CA LYS A 42 17.05 3.70 -9.22
C LYS A 42 15.58 3.38 -8.95
N THR A 43 14.71 3.56 -9.96
CA THR A 43 13.28 3.25 -9.85
C THR A 43 13.04 1.78 -9.54
N ALA A 44 13.74 0.87 -10.21
CA ALA A 44 13.63 -0.57 -9.96
C ALA A 44 14.07 -0.92 -8.52
N THR A 45 15.16 -0.32 -8.04
CA THR A 45 15.64 -0.54 -6.67
C THR A 45 14.66 -0.01 -5.61
N GLU A 46 14.08 1.15 -5.84
CA GLU A 46 13.04 1.71 -4.97
C GLU A 46 11.81 0.80 -4.91
N LYS A 47 11.33 0.34 -6.06
CA LYS A 47 10.19 -0.60 -6.14
C LYS A 47 10.50 -1.96 -5.51
N PHE A 48 11.69 -2.48 -5.70
CA PHE A 48 12.13 -3.71 -5.03
C PHE A 48 12.15 -3.54 -3.50
N SER A 49 12.66 -2.41 -3.01
CA SER A 49 12.67 -2.12 -1.57
C SER A 49 11.25 -2.02 -0.99
N GLU A 50 10.31 -1.38 -1.69
CA GLU A 50 8.90 -1.33 -1.30
C GLU A 50 8.29 -2.74 -1.20
N VAL A 51 8.54 -3.61 -2.18
CA VAL A 51 8.07 -5.00 -2.18
C VAL A 51 8.67 -5.77 -1.02
N MET A 52 9.98 -5.67 -0.80
CA MET A 52 10.66 -6.36 0.30
C MET A 52 10.15 -5.89 1.67
N TRP A 53 9.92 -4.58 1.82
CA TRP A 53 9.33 -4.04 3.03
C TRP A 53 7.92 -4.60 3.28
N THR A 54 7.07 -4.63 2.23
CA THR A 54 5.73 -5.21 2.31
C THR A 54 5.77 -6.69 2.68
N MET A 55 6.69 -7.46 2.10
CA MET A 55 6.89 -8.86 2.46
C MET A 55 7.27 -9.03 3.93
N GLN A 56 8.18 -8.20 4.46
CA GLN A 56 8.53 -8.21 5.88
C GLN A 56 7.30 -7.94 6.76
N GLN A 57 6.48 -6.95 6.39
CA GLN A 57 5.24 -6.65 7.10
C GLN A 57 4.30 -7.88 7.15
N ILE A 58 4.13 -8.56 6.01
CA ILE A 58 3.27 -9.74 5.90
C ILE A 58 3.80 -10.91 6.75
N LEU A 59 5.10 -11.11 6.78
CA LEU A 59 5.72 -12.26 7.45
C LEU A 59 5.88 -12.06 8.96
N PHE A 60 6.13 -10.84 9.44
CA PHE A 60 6.57 -10.60 10.81
C PHE A 60 5.63 -9.72 11.64
N GLN A 61 4.72 -8.97 11.01
CA GLN A 61 3.77 -8.14 11.74
C GLN A 61 2.41 -8.81 11.90
N ARG A 62 1.84 -8.64 13.08
CA ARG A 62 0.47 -9.06 13.36
C ARG A 62 -0.52 -8.22 12.54
N ILE A 63 -1.68 -8.78 12.26
CA ILE A 63 -2.72 -8.12 11.44
C ILE A 63 -3.20 -6.79 12.06
N ASP A 64 -3.28 -6.72 13.37
CA ASP A 64 -3.63 -5.50 14.09
C ASP A 64 -2.59 -4.38 13.86
N GLN A 65 -1.30 -4.70 13.93
CA GLN A 65 -0.22 -3.77 13.64
C GLN A 65 -0.26 -3.25 12.19
N ARG A 66 -0.48 -4.15 11.23
CA ARG A 66 -0.57 -3.79 9.80
C ARG A 66 -1.75 -2.87 9.51
N ILE A 67 -2.90 -3.13 10.12
CA ILE A 67 -4.09 -2.27 10.00
C ILE A 67 -3.83 -0.93 10.67
N ALA A 68 -3.26 -0.91 11.88
CA ALA A 68 -2.93 0.33 12.57
C ALA A 68 -1.94 1.18 11.77
N GLY A 69 -0.89 0.56 11.20
CA GLY A 69 0.07 1.21 10.33
C GLY A 69 -0.60 1.84 9.11
N PHE A 70 -1.43 1.09 8.39
CA PHE A 70 -2.17 1.60 7.24
C PHE A 70 -3.07 2.80 7.60
N LEU A 71 -3.82 2.72 8.71
CA LEU A 71 -4.66 3.84 9.17
C LEU A 71 -3.83 5.05 9.57
N TRP A 72 -2.66 4.81 10.17
CA TRP A 72 -1.75 5.88 10.55
C TRP A 72 -1.13 6.58 9.33
N ASP A 73 -0.73 5.83 8.31
CA ASP A 73 -0.17 6.36 7.07
C ASP A 73 -1.22 7.19 6.31
N GLU A 74 -2.45 6.70 6.18
CA GLU A 74 -3.57 7.42 5.59
C GLU A 74 -3.90 8.72 6.34
N PHE A 75 -3.88 8.67 7.68
CA PHE A 75 -4.03 9.86 8.49
C PHE A 75 -2.90 10.86 8.27
N THR A 76 -1.65 10.40 8.22
CA THR A 76 -0.47 11.26 8.03
C THR A 76 -0.47 11.90 6.65
N TYR A 77 -0.88 11.16 5.64
CA TYR A 77 -0.97 11.63 4.26
C TYR A 77 -2.10 12.66 4.06
N THR A 78 -3.28 12.39 4.60
CA THR A 78 -4.47 13.24 4.38
C THR A 78 -4.62 14.38 5.39
N GLY A 79 -4.01 14.26 6.57
CA GLY A 79 -4.21 15.14 7.71
C GLY A 79 -5.58 15.00 8.39
N ASN A 80 -6.45 14.09 7.91
CA ASN A 80 -7.83 13.94 8.34
C ASN A 80 -8.02 12.77 9.31
N MET A 81 -8.71 13.00 10.41
CA MET A 81 -9.13 11.94 11.35
C MET A 81 -10.24 11.05 10.79
N THR A 82 -10.96 11.52 9.76
CA THR A 82 -12.02 10.77 9.10
C THR A 82 -11.50 10.26 7.76
N LEU A 83 -11.26 8.96 7.67
CA LEU A 83 -10.72 8.28 6.50
C LEU A 83 -11.87 7.69 5.67
N SER A 84 -11.99 8.07 4.41
CA SER A 84 -13.01 7.55 3.47
C SER A 84 -12.50 6.27 2.80
N ILE A 85 -12.36 5.21 3.60
CA ILE A 85 -11.81 3.91 3.17
C ILE A 85 -12.76 2.78 3.57
N THR A 86 -12.77 1.73 2.75
CA THR A 86 -13.57 0.53 2.99
C THR A 86 -12.71 -0.62 3.52
N HIS A 87 -13.34 -1.60 4.19
CA HIS A 87 -12.66 -2.80 4.65
C HIS A 87 -12.01 -3.59 3.51
N ASP A 88 -12.62 -3.55 2.30
CA ASP A 88 -12.06 -4.18 1.10
C ASP A 88 -10.77 -3.49 0.63
N MET A 89 -10.75 -2.16 0.65
CA MET A 89 -9.54 -1.40 0.31
C MET A 89 -8.40 -1.72 1.27
N ILE A 90 -8.69 -1.75 2.58
CA ILE A 90 -7.68 -2.14 3.57
C ILE A 90 -7.21 -3.56 3.30
N ALA A 91 -8.12 -4.51 3.11
CA ALA A 91 -7.79 -5.92 2.86
C ALA A 91 -6.88 -6.09 1.64
N LYS A 92 -7.19 -5.41 0.53
CA LYS A 92 -6.34 -5.40 -0.67
C LYS A 92 -4.95 -4.82 -0.40
N ASN A 93 -4.86 -3.69 0.30
CA ASN A 93 -3.59 -3.01 0.56
C ASN A 93 -2.67 -3.79 1.51
N ILE A 94 -3.24 -4.38 2.55
CA ILE A 94 -2.44 -5.14 3.53
C ILE A 94 -2.30 -6.62 3.18
N GLY A 95 -2.87 -7.11 2.05
CA GLY A 95 -2.83 -8.51 1.63
C GLY A 95 -3.48 -9.47 2.64
N SER A 96 -4.72 -9.19 3.06
CA SER A 96 -5.46 -9.99 4.04
C SER A 96 -6.90 -10.23 3.58
N ALA A 97 -7.59 -11.20 4.20
CA ALA A 97 -9.01 -11.42 3.94
C ALA A 97 -9.85 -10.31 4.59
N ARG A 98 -10.91 -9.87 3.90
CA ARG A 98 -11.83 -8.84 4.38
C ARG A 98 -12.45 -9.15 5.76
N GLU A 99 -12.76 -10.42 5.99
CA GLU A 99 -13.34 -10.90 7.25
C GLU A 99 -12.39 -10.68 8.43
N VAL A 100 -11.09 -10.94 8.21
CA VAL A 100 -10.05 -10.73 9.21
C VAL A 100 -9.89 -9.24 9.51
N VAL A 101 -9.84 -8.40 8.46
CA VAL A 101 -9.80 -6.93 8.60
C VAL A 101 -11.02 -6.44 9.37
N THR A 102 -12.22 -6.90 9.02
CA THR A 102 -13.47 -6.50 9.69
C THR A 102 -13.46 -6.85 11.17
N LYS A 103 -12.98 -8.05 11.53
CA LYS A 103 -12.88 -8.50 12.93
C LYS A 103 -11.88 -7.63 13.70
N THR A 104 -10.74 -7.36 13.12
CA THR A 104 -9.68 -6.55 13.76
C THR A 104 -10.11 -5.09 13.93
N LEU A 105 -10.76 -4.49 12.93
CA LEU A 105 -11.29 -3.13 13.04
C LEU A 105 -12.37 -3.01 14.13
N LYS A 106 -13.25 -4.02 14.29
CA LYS A 106 -14.20 -4.07 15.40
C LYS A 106 -13.49 -4.11 16.75
N TYR A 107 -12.46 -4.93 16.88
CA TYR A 107 -11.64 -4.98 18.08
C TYR A 107 -11.00 -3.62 18.42
N MET A 108 -10.44 -2.92 17.42
CA MET A 108 -9.90 -1.56 17.63
C MET A 108 -10.98 -0.54 18.02
N ALA A 109 -12.21 -0.69 17.51
CA ALA A 109 -13.33 0.16 17.84
C ALA A 109 -13.82 -0.07 19.29
N GLU A 110 -13.87 -1.33 19.75
CA GLU A 110 -14.17 -1.69 21.14
C GLU A 110 -13.16 -1.06 22.12
N HIS A 111 -11.89 -0.96 21.71
CA HIS A 111 -10.84 -0.28 22.46
C HIS A 111 -10.86 1.25 22.33
N LYS A 112 -11.86 1.80 21.62
CA LYS A 112 -12.02 3.25 21.40
C LYS A 112 -10.80 3.92 20.76
N ALA A 113 -10.07 3.19 19.94
CA ALA A 113 -9.02 3.74 19.06
C ALA A 113 -9.64 4.39 17.83
N ILE A 114 -10.66 3.75 17.27
CA ILE A 114 -11.38 4.17 16.06
C ILE A 114 -12.90 4.05 16.25
N GLU A 115 -13.65 4.68 15.35
CA GLU A 115 -15.10 4.48 15.17
C GLU A 115 -15.38 4.04 13.74
N LEU A 116 -16.24 3.03 13.57
CA LEU A 116 -16.63 2.51 12.27
C LEU A 116 -17.95 3.12 11.83
N LYS A 117 -17.98 3.75 10.66
CA LYS A 117 -19.19 4.24 9.97
C LYS A 117 -19.27 3.65 8.57
N ARG A 118 -20.43 3.73 7.95
CA ARG A 118 -20.61 3.22 6.58
C ARG A 118 -19.65 3.93 5.61
N GLY A 119 -18.68 3.18 5.08
CA GLY A 119 -17.68 3.67 4.14
C GLY A 119 -16.63 4.63 4.73
N LYS A 120 -16.57 4.76 6.07
CA LYS A 120 -15.63 5.66 6.74
C LYS A 120 -15.11 5.04 8.03
N ILE A 121 -13.86 5.35 8.36
CA ILE A 121 -13.23 5.03 9.63
C ILE A 121 -12.77 6.34 10.27
N ILE A 122 -13.15 6.57 11.51
CA ILE A 122 -12.80 7.77 12.26
C ILE A 122 -11.79 7.41 13.33
N ILE A 123 -10.62 8.03 13.33
CA ILE A 123 -9.63 7.90 14.39
C ILE A 123 -10.10 8.72 15.59
N LEU A 124 -10.48 8.04 16.66
CA LEU A 124 -10.94 8.70 17.88
C LEU A 124 -9.79 9.13 18.78
N ASN A 125 -8.76 8.29 18.86
CA ASN A 125 -7.62 8.53 19.74
C ASN A 125 -6.32 8.02 19.09
N LYS A 126 -5.46 8.97 18.76
CA LYS A 126 -4.17 8.69 18.10
C LYS A 126 -3.24 7.86 18.97
N GLU A 127 -3.18 8.15 20.27
CA GLU A 127 -2.30 7.43 21.19
C GLU A 127 -2.75 5.96 21.35
N LYS A 128 -4.07 5.73 21.41
CA LYS A 128 -4.60 4.36 21.40
C LYS A 128 -4.36 3.64 20.08
N LEU A 129 -4.43 4.34 18.95
CA LEU A 129 -4.09 3.73 17.67
C LEU A 129 -2.62 3.34 17.60
N LYS A 130 -1.72 4.16 18.16
CA LYS A 130 -0.29 3.85 18.26
C LYS A 130 0.00 2.63 19.13
N THR A 131 -0.82 2.30 20.10
CA THR A 131 -0.58 1.08 20.91
C THR A 131 -0.75 -0.21 20.11
N PHE A 132 -1.31 -0.13 18.92
CA PHE A 132 -1.42 -1.24 17.97
C PHE A 132 -0.25 -1.28 16.96
N LEU A 133 0.60 -0.24 16.87
CA LEU A 133 1.78 -0.22 16.01
C LEU A 133 2.92 -1.02 16.64
#